data_493d357c57776288d6ce5a6fe2599528
#
_entry.id   493d357c57776288d6ce5a6fe2599528
#
_cell.length_a   1.000
_cell.length_b   1.000
_cell.length_c   1.000
_cell.angle_alpha   90.00
_cell.angle_beta   90.00
_cell.angle_gamma   90.00
#
_symmetry.space_group_name_H-M   'P 1'
#
loop_
_entity.id
_entity.type
_entity.pdbx_description
1 polymer ?
#
loop_
_entity_poly.entity_id
_entity_poly.type
_entity_poly.pdbx_seq_one_letter_code
_entity_poly.pdbx_strand_id
1 'polypeptide(L)'
;MRFGAHVSSSGGISNAIDRGQALGCDSIQVFTHNPRTWKPINHKPEEITAFREKAAAAGIGPMVSHGLYLMNLGALDKEVATGPPAKGITRNIYRASVESLTQHLQIGEELGLDGVVLHVGSSKGSTTDEAIGRIGAGIAEALDTVPGTCSIYLENTAGAGDTIGRTFEQLRAVADAAGHPDRVGFCLDTQHMFASGFPIHEEGGIDTVLASFDDIVGLDKLKCLHLNDSKTELGSNRDRHENIGDGLIGDVGFRRILGHPALQDLPVILEVPGSGDGPDEANMAHVRLLHAEGLALRK
;
A
#
# COMPACT_ATOMS: atom_id res chain seq x y z
N MET A 1 2.35 12.57 -12.65
CA MET A 1 1.70 11.51 -11.84
C MET A 1 0.97 10.54 -12.72
N ARG A 2 0.88 9.27 -12.31
CA ARG A 2 0.04 8.23 -12.92
C ARG A 2 -1.09 7.90 -11.97
N PHE A 3 -2.29 8.35 -12.28
CA PHE A 3 -3.46 8.17 -11.42
C PHE A 3 -4.08 6.80 -11.60
N GLY A 4 -4.37 6.14 -10.49
CA GLY A 4 -4.94 4.82 -10.45
C GLY A 4 -5.89 4.60 -9.27
N ALA A 5 -6.42 3.40 -9.20
CA ALA A 5 -7.35 3.00 -8.18
C ALA A 5 -7.08 1.56 -7.71
N HIS A 6 -7.43 1.28 -6.46
CA HIS A 6 -7.56 -0.09 -6.01
C HIS A 6 -8.82 -0.69 -6.62
N VAL A 7 -8.66 -1.58 -7.57
CA VAL A 7 -9.76 -2.16 -8.34
C VAL A 7 -10.02 -3.62 -7.97
N SER A 8 -11.29 -4.02 -8.04
CA SER A 8 -11.69 -5.39 -7.74
C SER A 8 -11.17 -6.37 -8.80
N SER A 9 -10.63 -7.51 -8.35
CA SER A 9 -10.29 -8.68 -9.19
C SER A 9 -11.41 -9.72 -9.28
N SER A 10 -12.62 -9.39 -8.82
CA SER A 10 -13.76 -10.31 -8.81
C SER A 10 -14.12 -10.79 -10.22
N GLY A 11 -14.35 -12.09 -10.35
CA GLY A 11 -14.67 -12.73 -11.62
C GLY A 11 -13.46 -13.13 -12.47
N GLY A 12 -12.23 -12.86 -12.02
CA GLY A 12 -10.96 -13.16 -12.67
C GLY A 12 -10.00 -11.98 -12.58
N ILE A 13 -8.70 -12.27 -12.43
CA ILE A 13 -7.68 -11.23 -12.22
C ILE A 13 -7.60 -10.27 -13.41
N SER A 14 -7.79 -10.75 -14.64
CA SER A 14 -7.74 -9.93 -15.84
C SER A 14 -8.85 -8.88 -15.93
N ASN A 15 -9.98 -9.09 -15.23
CA ASN A 15 -11.08 -8.11 -15.15
C ASN A 15 -10.70 -6.84 -14.37
N ALA A 16 -9.64 -6.90 -13.56
CA ALA A 16 -9.12 -5.72 -12.89
C ALA A 16 -8.62 -4.67 -13.89
N ILE A 17 -8.00 -5.11 -14.99
CA ILE A 17 -7.54 -4.22 -16.05
C ILE A 17 -8.74 -3.53 -16.74
N ASP A 18 -9.78 -4.29 -17.05
CA ASP A 18 -10.99 -3.73 -17.69
C ASP A 18 -11.64 -2.66 -16.79
N ARG A 19 -11.67 -2.89 -15.47
CA ARG A 19 -12.18 -1.91 -14.48
C ARG A 19 -11.28 -0.68 -14.36
N GLY A 20 -9.96 -0.87 -14.32
CA GLY A 20 -9.01 0.24 -14.33
C GLY A 20 -9.14 1.09 -15.58
N GLN A 21 -9.26 0.47 -16.75
CA GLN A 21 -9.47 1.16 -18.02
C GLN A 21 -10.79 1.93 -18.04
N ALA A 22 -11.87 1.35 -17.53
CA ALA A 22 -13.17 2.01 -17.44
C ALA A 22 -13.13 3.27 -16.57
N LEU A 23 -12.33 3.27 -15.49
CA LEU A 23 -12.08 4.42 -14.62
C LEU A 23 -11.07 5.43 -15.19
N GLY A 24 -10.46 5.15 -16.34
CA GLY A 24 -9.40 5.98 -16.91
C GLY A 24 -8.11 5.95 -16.12
N CYS A 25 -7.80 4.83 -15.47
CA CYS A 25 -6.58 4.65 -14.68
C CYS A 25 -5.33 4.57 -15.57
N ASP A 26 -4.25 5.22 -15.12
CA ASP A 26 -2.90 5.07 -15.68
C ASP A 26 -2.13 3.92 -14.98
N SER A 27 -2.50 3.59 -13.75
CA SER A 27 -1.97 2.50 -12.92
C SER A 27 -3.07 1.83 -12.13
N ILE A 28 -2.85 0.66 -11.55
CA ILE A 28 -3.83 -0.01 -10.68
C ILE A 28 -3.18 -0.69 -9.50
N GLN A 29 -3.98 -0.86 -8.44
CA GLN A 29 -3.71 -1.80 -7.36
C GLN A 29 -4.78 -2.87 -7.30
N VAL A 30 -4.39 -4.09 -6.96
CA VAL A 30 -5.32 -5.22 -6.84
C VAL A 30 -5.01 -6.06 -5.59
N PHE A 31 -6.03 -6.72 -5.06
CA PHE A 31 -5.80 -7.93 -4.26
C PHE A 31 -5.65 -9.12 -5.21
N THR A 32 -4.51 -9.80 -5.14
CA THR A 32 -4.30 -11.07 -5.88
C THR A 32 -5.03 -12.25 -5.22
N HIS A 33 -5.40 -12.08 -3.96
CA HIS A 33 -6.16 -13.02 -3.13
C HIS A 33 -7.35 -12.33 -2.46
N ASN A 34 -8.27 -13.11 -1.90
CA ASN A 34 -9.24 -12.56 -0.96
C ASN A 34 -8.49 -12.08 0.31
N PRO A 35 -8.47 -10.76 0.63
CA PRO A 35 -7.63 -10.20 1.70
C PRO A 35 -8.02 -10.65 3.11
N ARG A 36 -9.15 -11.35 3.27
CA ARG A 36 -9.68 -11.81 4.55
C ARG A 36 -9.50 -13.31 4.79
N THR A 37 -8.73 -13.99 3.95
CA THR A 37 -8.48 -15.43 4.10
C THR A 37 -7.01 -15.75 3.81
N TRP A 38 -6.49 -16.80 4.46
CA TRP A 38 -5.17 -17.37 4.20
C TRP A 38 -5.15 -18.37 3.03
N LYS A 39 -6.30 -18.57 2.38
CA LYS A 39 -6.40 -19.55 1.29
C LYS A 39 -5.74 -18.97 0.04
N PRO A 40 -4.67 -19.60 -0.48
CA PRO A 40 -4.04 -19.14 -1.71
C PRO A 40 -5.00 -19.29 -2.89
N ILE A 41 -4.87 -18.40 -3.86
CA ILE A 41 -5.56 -18.52 -5.15
C ILE A 41 -4.47 -18.75 -6.20
N ASN A 42 -4.61 -19.83 -6.94
CA ASN A 42 -3.81 -20.07 -8.13
C ASN A 42 -4.58 -19.52 -9.32
N HIS A 43 -4.05 -18.49 -9.95
CA HIS A 43 -4.59 -18.01 -11.22
C HIS A 43 -4.26 -19.01 -12.32
N LYS A 44 -5.19 -19.20 -13.25
CA LYS A 44 -4.94 -20.05 -14.40
C LYS A 44 -3.99 -19.37 -15.38
N PRO A 45 -3.14 -20.11 -16.12
CA PRO A 45 -2.19 -19.51 -17.06
C PRO A 45 -2.84 -18.56 -18.07
N GLU A 46 -4.04 -18.89 -18.55
CA GLU A 46 -4.79 -18.07 -19.48
C GLU A 46 -5.25 -16.72 -18.85
N GLU A 47 -5.56 -16.70 -17.54
CA GLU A 47 -5.90 -15.47 -16.81
C GLU A 47 -4.69 -14.55 -16.62
N ILE A 48 -3.52 -15.15 -16.32
CA ILE A 48 -2.25 -14.42 -16.21
C ILE A 48 -1.89 -13.79 -17.54
N THR A 49 -1.96 -14.57 -18.63
CA THR A 49 -1.70 -14.09 -19.99
C THR A 49 -2.65 -12.94 -20.35
N ALA A 50 -3.95 -13.13 -20.14
CA ALA A 50 -4.96 -12.11 -20.42
C ALA A 50 -4.74 -10.82 -19.60
N PHE A 51 -4.34 -10.93 -18.32
CA PHE A 51 -4.03 -9.77 -17.48
C PHE A 51 -2.89 -8.96 -18.09
N ARG A 52 -1.78 -9.59 -18.44
CA ARG A 52 -0.59 -8.92 -19.02
C ARG A 52 -0.88 -8.29 -20.38
N GLU A 53 -1.56 -9.03 -21.26
CA GLU A 53 -1.93 -8.53 -22.59
C GLU A 53 -2.86 -7.32 -22.53
N LYS A 54 -3.90 -7.39 -21.68
CA LYS A 54 -4.81 -6.27 -21.47
C LYS A 54 -4.10 -5.05 -20.88
N ALA A 55 -3.23 -5.24 -19.87
CA ALA A 55 -2.47 -4.15 -19.27
C ALA A 55 -1.58 -3.45 -20.32
N ALA A 56 -0.86 -4.22 -21.11
CA ALA A 56 -0.02 -3.69 -22.19
C ALA A 56 -0.86 -2.95 -23.25
N ALA A 57 -1.99 -3.51 -23.67
CA ALA A 57 -2.87 -2.89 -24.66
C ALA A 57 -3.53 -1.59 -24.15
N ALA A 58 -3.87 -1.53 -22.86
CA ALA A 58 -4.44 -0.35 -22.22
C ALA A 58 -3.39 0.70 -21.79
N GLY A 59 -2.08 0.37 -21.81
CA GLY A 59 -1.00 1.24 -21.33
C GLY A 59 -1.04 1.45 -19.82
N ILE A 60 -1.67 0.52 -19.07
CA ILE A 60 -1.78 0.57 -17.62
C ILE A 60 -0.48 0.05 -16.97
N GLY A 61 0.13 0.88 -16.14
CA GLY A 61 1.32 0.60 -15.33
C GLY A 61 1.96 1.88 -14.79
N PRO A 62 2.75 1.81 -13.70
CA PRO A 62 3.07 0.62 -12.89
C PRO A 62 1.84 -0.04 -12.26
N MET A 63 1.94 -1.33 -11.96
CA MET A 63 0.86 -2.09 -11.31
C MET A 63 1.37 -2.69 -10.01
N VAL A 64 0.56 -2.60 -8.97
CA VAL A 64 0.90 -3.15 -7.65
C VAL A 64 -0.20 -4.07 -7.13
N SER A 65 0.16 -4.97 -6.23
CA SER A 65 -0.81 -5.65 -5.39
C SER A 65 -0.71 -5.17 -3.95
N HIS A 66 -1.76 -5.38 -3.18
CA HIS A 66 -1.75 -5.15 -1.73
C HIS A 66 -1.74 -6.49 -0.98
N GLY A 67 -0.98 -6.55 0.09
CA GLY A 67 -0.93 -7.71 0.98
C GLY A 67 -2.24 -7.97 1.72
N LEU A 68 -2.40 -9.18 2.27
CA LEU A 68 -3.61 -9.52 3.03
C LEU A 68 -3.71 -8.70 4.32
N TYR A 69 -4.91 -8.30 4.72
CA TYR A 69 -5.18 -7.68 6.02
C TYR A 69 -4.85 -8.58 7.23
N LEU A 70 -4.73 -9.88 7.01
CA LEU A 70 -4.42 -10.86 8.05
C LEU A 70 -2.93 -10.96 8.36
N MET A 71 -2.06 -10.47 7.47
CA MET A 71 -0.61 -10.56 7.65
C MET A 71 -0.15 -9.73 8.84
N ASN A 72 0.72 -10.33 9.64
CA ASN A 72 1.47 -9.66 10.69
C ASN A 72 2.85 -10.30 10.81
N LEU A 73 3.82 -9.75 10.09
CA LEU A 73 5.22 -10.19 10.14
C LEU A 73 5.91 -9.83 11.47
N GLY A 74 5.33 -8.94 12.28
CA GLY A 74 5.80 -8.63 13.63
C GLY A 74 5.32 -9.61 14.69
N ALA A 75 4.39 -10.53 14.37
CA ALA A 75 3.87 -11.50 15.31
C ALA A 75 4.98 -12.43 15.84
N LEU A 76 4.77 -12.96 17.04
CA LEU A 76 5.67 -13.98 17.60
C LEU A 76 5.60 -15.27 16.76
N ASP A 77 6.77 -15.89 16.54
CA ASP A 77 6.88 -17.17 15.83
C ASP A 77 6.44 -18.32 16.76
N LYS A 78 5.12 -18.41 16.96
CA LYS A 78 4.48 -19.44 17.79
C LYS A 78 3.04 -19.67 17.40
N GLU A 79 2.52 -20.86 17.71
CA GLU A 79 1.09 -21.16 17.57
C GLU A 79 0.24 -20.31 18.53
N VAL A 80 -0.79 -19.69 18.01
CA VAL A 80 -1.78 -18.94 18.78
C VAL A 80 -3.20 -19.40 18.39
N ALA A 81 -4.11 -19.35 19.35
CA ALA A 81 -5.51 -19.66 19.08
C ALA A 81 -6.11 -18.61 18.11
N THR A 82 -6.76 -19.08 17.05
CA THR A 82 -7.44 -18.25 16.06
C THR A 82 -8.89 -18.71 15.88
N GLY A 83 -9.79 -17.74 15.76
CA GLY A 83 -11.23 -18.03 15.61
C GLY A 83 -11.96 -18.30 16.93
N PRO A 84 -13.23 -18.74 16.85
CA PRO A 84 -14.04 -19.02 18.03
C PRO A 84 -13.41 -20.10 18.93
N PRO A 85 -13.38 -19.92 20.26
CA PRO A 85 -12.75 -20.85 21.19
C PRO A 85 -13.22 -22.31 21.05
N ALA A 86 -14.49 -22.51 20.65
CA ALA A 86 -15.08 -23.84 20.46
C ALA A 86 -14.49 -24.64 19.29
N LYS A 87 -13.70 -24.03 18.40
CA LYS A 87 -13.12 -24.72 17.21
C LYS A 87 -11.70 -25.21 17.42
N GLY A 88 -11.01 -24.78 18.50
CA GLY A 88 -9.64 -25.20 18.82
C GLY A 88 -8.61 -24.97 17.69
N ILE A 89 -8.86 -23.98 16.81
CA ILE A 89 -7.98 -23.70 15.68
C ILE A 89 -6.80 -22.89 16.18
N THR A 90 -5.59 -23.37 15.96
CA THR A 90 -4.36 -22.61 16.17
C THR A 90 -3.69 -22.28 14.85
N ARG A 91 -2.90 -21.22 14.83
CA ARG A 91 -2.09 -20.83 13.68
C ARG A 91 -0.86 -20.06 14.14
N ASN A 92 0.26 -20.34 13.54
CA ASN A 92 1.43 -19.50 13.61
C ASN A 92 1.25 -18.32 12.63
N ILE A 93 0.89 -17.15 13.16
CA ILE A 93 0.58 -15.96 12.33
C ILE A 93 1.83 -15.46 11.60
N TYR A 94 3.01 -15.49 12.25
CA TYR A 94 4.27 -15.11 11.62
C TYR A 94 4.55 -15.97 10.39
N ARG A 95 4.55 -17.31 10.55
CA ARG A 95 4.82 -18.24 9.44
C ARG A 95 3.78 -18.12 8.32
N ALA A 96 2.51 -18.02 8.68
CA ALA A 96 1.44 -17.80 7.69
C ALA A 96 1.61 -16.47 6.93
N SER A 97 2.15 -15.44 7.60
CA SER A 97 2.42 -14.16 6.95
C SER A 97 3.59 -14.23 5.97
N VAL A 98 4.68 -14.92 6.34
CA VAL A 98 5.84 -15.16 5.45
C VAL A 98 5.42 -15.97 4.23
N GLU A 99 4.69 -17.08 4.44
CA GLU A 99 4.16 -17.90 3.34
C GLU A 99 3.25 -17.09 2.40
N SER A 100 2.37 -16.27 2.98
CA SER A 100 1.47 -15.41 2.19
C SER A 100 2.24 -14.36 1.39
N LEU A 101 3.24 -13.70 1.99
CA LEU A 101 4.08 -12.73 1.30
C LEU A 101 4.87 -13.36 0.15
N THR A 102 5.42 -14.56 0.38
CA THR A 102 6.09 -15.35 -0.66
C THR A 102 5.15 -15.63 -1.84
N GLN A 103 3.90 -16.01 -1.56
CA GLN A 103 2.89 -16.26 -2.61
C GLN A 103 2.52 -14.96 -3.36
N HIS A 104 2.40 -13.81 -2.65
CA HIS A 104 2.15 -12.53 -3.31
C HIS A 104 3.28 -12.15 -4.26
N LEU A 105 4.53 -12.36 -3.87
CA LEU A 105 5.68 -12.13 -4.75
C LEU A 105 5.67 -13.06 -5.96
N GLN A 106 5.41 -14.37 -5.77
CA GLN A 106 5.31 -15.31 -6.88
C GLN A 106 4.24 -14.90 -7.90
N ILE A 107 3.05 -14.58 -7.42
CA ILE A 107 1.95 -14.09 -8.28
C ILE A 107 2.31 -12.74 -8.90
N GLY A 108 2.99 -11.87 -8.15
CA GLY A 108 3.47 -10.58 -8.67
C GLY A 108 4.41 -10.75 -9.86
N GLU A 109 5.37 -11.67 -9.78
CA GLU A 109 6.25 -12.02 -10.91
C GLU A 109 5.46 -12.58 -12.11
N GLU A 110 4.51 -13.49 -11.85
CA GLU A 110 3.68 -14.07 -12.92
C GLU A 110 2.84 -13.02 -13.64
N LEU A 111 2.23 -12.09 -12.89
CA LEU A 111 1.40 -11.01 -13.44
C LEU A 111 2.23 -9.86 -14.02
N GLY A 112 3.52 -9.75 -13.71
CA GLY A 112 4.37 -8.63 -14.08
C GLY A 112 4.07 -7.38 -13.28
N LEU A 113 3.80 -7.52 -11.98
CA LEU A 113 3.59 -6.39 -11.08
C LEU A 113 4.93 -5.77 -10.68
N ASP A 114 4.92 -4.47 -10.43
CA ASP A 114 6.10 -3.72 -9.97
C ASP A 114 6.37 -3.96 -8.48
N GLY A 115 5.32 -4.23 -7.70
CA GLY A 115 5.49 -4.49 -6.26
C GLY A 115 4.24 -4.97 -5.53
N VAL A 116 4.48 -5.37 -4.28
CA VAL A 116 3.48 -5.72 -3.28
C VAL A 116 3.51 -4.66 -2.18
N VAL A 117 2.45 -3.87 -2.04
CA VAL A 117 2.30 -2.93 -0.92
C VAL A 117 1.96 -3.72 0.33
N LEU A 118 2.59 -3.40 1.45
CA LEU A 118 2.52 -4.18 2.67
C LEU A 118 2.43 -3.31 3.91
N HIS A 119 1.35 -3.45 4.69
CA HIS A 119 1.37 -3.11 6.11
C HIS A 119 2.23 -4.13 6.85
N VAL A 120 3.33 -3.69 7.44
CA VAL A 120 4.36 -4.60 7.98
C VAL A 120 3.90 -5.41 9.21
N GLY A 121 2.85 -4.96 9.90
CA GLY A 121 2.27 -5.64 11.06
C GLY A 121 2.44 -4.89 12.37
N SER A 122 2.45 -5.62 13.48
CA SER A 122 2.47 -5.06 14.84
C SER A 122 3.38 -5.83 15.77
N SER A 123 3.88 -5.13 16.81
CA SER A 123 4.75 -5.72 17.84
C SER A 123 4.01 -6.47 18.93
N LYS A 124 2.70 -6.67 18.80
CA LYS A 124 1.84 -7.26 19.82
C LYS A 124 2.47 -8.42 20.57
N GLY A 125 2.75 -8.21 21.86
CA GLY A 125 3.36 -9.22 22.75
C GLY A 125 4.90 -9.25 22.73
N SER A 126 5.56 -8.27 22.10
CA SER A 126 7.02 -8.08 22.12
C SER A 126 7.38 -6.60 22.07
N THR A 127 8.66 -6.28 22.12
CA THR A 127 9.15 -4.92 21.91
C THR A 127 9.10 -4.53 20.43
N THR A 128 9.14 -3.24 20.14
CA THR A 128 9.22 -2.70 18.77
C THR A 128 10.43 -3.24 18.02
N ASP A 129 11.61 -3.25 18.65
CA ASP A 129 12.86 -3.70 18.01
C ASP A 129 12.83 -5.20 17.67
N GLU A 130 12.29 -6.02 18.58
CA GLU A 130 12.12 -7.46 18.32
C GLU A 130 11.14 -7.70 17.15
N ALA A 131 10.09 -6.91 17.07
CA ALA A 131 9.14 -7.00 15.96
C ALA A 131 9.77 -6.56 14.64
N ILE A 132 10.51 -5.45 14.62
CA ILE A 132 11.25 -4.98 13.43
C ILE A 132 12.22 -6.06 12.94
N GLY A 133 12.96 -6.70 13.83
CA GLY A 133 13.86 -7.80 13.47
C GLY A 133 13.12 -8.98 12.83
N ARG A 134 11.95 -9.38 13.37
CA ARG A 134 11.12 -10.44 12.77
C ARG A 134 10.53 -10.04 11.43
N ILE A 135 10.03 -8.82 11.30
CA ILE A 135 9.50 -8.30 10.04
C ILE A 135 10.57 -8.34 8.96
N GLY A 136 11.77 -7.80 9.26
CA GLY A 136 12.89 -7.82 8.32
C GLY A 136 13.28 -9.25 7.91
N ALA A 137 13.40 -10.17 8.88
CA ALA A 137 13.72 -11.57 8.59
C ALA A 137 12.66 -12.25 7.72
N GLY A 138 11.36 -11.99 7.96
CA GLY A 138 10.28 -12.53 7.15
C GLY A 138 10.25 -11.98 5.72
N ILE A 139 10.57 -10.69 5.56
CA ILE A 139 10.71 -10.06 4.24
C ILE A 139 11.91 -10.65 3.49
N ALA A 140 13.06 -10.78 4.15
CA ALA A 140 14.25 -11.38 3.58
C ALA A 140 13.98 -12.83 3.11
N GLU A 141 13.38 -13.67 3.94
CA GLU A 141 13.02 -15.05 3.60
C GLU A 141 12.12 -15.13 2.36
N ALA A 142 11.13 -14.24 2.26
CA ALA A 142 10.23 -14.19 1.09
C ALA A 142 10.96 -13.76 -0.19
N LEU A 143 11.81 -12.74 -0.10
CA LEU A 143 12.59 -12.22 -1.25
C LEU A 143 13.67 -13.21 -1.70
N ASP A 144 14.33 -13.91 -0.78
CA ASP A 144 15.28 -14.98 -1.08
C ASP A 144 14.61 -16.19 -1.76
N THR A 145 13.37 -16.48 -1.36
CA THR A 145 12.59 -17.60 -1.95
C THR A 145 12.11 -17.28 -3.36
N VAL A 146 11.82 -16.02 -3.65
CA VAL A 146 11.26 -15.59 -4.94
C VAL A 146 12.22 -14.60 -5.63
N PRO A 147 13.18 -15.09 -6.42
CA PRO A 147 14.01 -14.24 -7.23
C PRO A 147 13.17 -13.56 -8.32
N GLY A 148 13.50 -12.31 -8.66
CA GLY A 148 12.80 -11.56 -9.71
C GLY A 148 12.87 -10.05 -9.52
N THR A 149 11.91 -9.34 -10.08
CA THR A 149 11.85 -7.87 -10.12
C THR A 149 10.71 -7.27 -9.29
N CYS A 150 9.68 -8.06 -8.98
CA CYS A 150 8.57 -7.63 -8.14
C CYS A 150 9.08 -7.29 -6.73
N SER A 151 8.93 -6.06 -6.34
CA SER A 151 9.46 -5.51 -5.08
C SER A 151 8.44 -5.54 -3.96
N ILE A 152 8.88 -5.27 -2.72
CA ILE A 152 7.99 -5.03 -1.58
C ILE A 152 8.00 -3.53 -1.30
N TYR A 153 6.81 -2.93 -1.16
CA TYR A 153 6.65 -1.52 -0.80
C TYR A 153 6.08 -1.44 0.61
N LEU A 154 6.93 -1.02 1.55
CA LEU A 154 6.55 -0.85 2.94
C LEU A 154 5.65 0.38 3.08
N GLU A 155 4.45 0.16 3.58
CA GLU A 155 3.47 1.24 3.75
C GLU A 155 3.54 1.81 5.16
N ASN A 156 3.48 3.16 5.26
CA ASN A 156 3.28 3.82 6.55
C ASN A 156 1.89 3.51 7.10
N THR A 157 1.74 3.51 8.43
CA THR A 157 0.49 3.16 9.11
C THR A 157 -0.08 4.35 9.89
N ALA A 158 -1.38 4.36 10.10
CA ALA A 158 -2.08 5.35 10.93
C ALA A 158 -1.64 5.33 12.41
N GLY A 159 -0.91 4.30 12.85
CA GLY A 159 -0.35 4.22 14.20
C GLY A 159 -1.31 3.66 15.25
N ALA A 160 -2.27 2.84 14.86
CA ALA A 160 -3.22 2.22 15.79
C ALA A 160 -2.52 1.18 16.68
N GLY A 161 -2.63 1.32 17.99
CA GLY A 161 -2.10 0.35 18.97
C GLY A 161 -0.60 0.11 18.81
N ASP A 162 -0.21 -1.16 18.63
CA ASP A 162 1.18 -1.61 18.55
C ASP A 162 1.67 -1.77 17.08
N THR A 163 1.01 -1.12 16.10
CA THR A 163 1.42 -1.21 14.68
C THR A 163 2.80 -0.60 14.47
N ILE A 164 3.60 -1.25 13.61
CA ILE A 164 4.91 -0.78 13.15
C ILE A 164 4.72 0.00 11.84
N GLY A 165 5.59 0.99 11.60
CA GLY A 165 5.54 1.81 10.38
C GLY A 165 4.79 3.14 10.56
N ARG A 166 4.56 3.54 11.81
CA ARG A 166 4.00 4.86 12.12
C ARG A 166 4.97 6.01 11.84
N THR A 167 6.27 5.77 11.96
CA THR A 167 7.32 6.77 11.68
C THR A 167 8.26 6.27 10.59
N PHE A 168 8.95 7.21 9.93
CA PHE A 168 9.88 6.88 8.86
C PHE A 168 11.10 6.10 9.38
N GLU A 169 11.52 6.35 10.63
CA GLU A 169 12.59 5.58 11.29
C GLU A 169 12.20 4.11 11.46
N GLN A 170 10.95 3.81 11.82
CA GLN A 170 10.47 2.43 11.91
C GLN A 170 10.47 1.75 10.54
N LEU A 171 9.98 2.43 9.49
CA LEU A 171 9.99 1.90 8.13
C LEU A 171 11.43 1.67 7.63
N ARG A 172 12.33 2.62 7.89
CA ARG A 172 13.74 2.50 7.54
C ARG A 172 14.40 1.33 8.28
N ALA A 173 14.16 1.17 9.57
CA ALA A 173 14.70 0.06 10.35
C ALA A 173 14.20 -1.30 9.85
N VAL A 174 12.94 -1.40 9.40
CA VAL A 174 12.40 -2.61 8.74
C VAL A 174 13.14 -2.89 7.44
N ALA A 175 13.32 -1.87 6.58
CA ALA A 175 14.02 -2.03 5.31
C ALA A 175 15.49 -2.47 5.51
N ASP A 176 16.19 -1.87 6.49
CA ASP A 176 17.56 -2.23 6.85
C ASP A 176 17.66 -3.67 7.36
N ALA A 177 16.68 -4.09 8.20
CA ALA A 177 16.62 -5.47 8.71
C ALA A 177 16.27 -6.50 7.62
N ALA A 178 15.56 -6.11 6.56
CA ALA A 178 15.28 -6.97 5.41
C ALA A 178 16.50 -7.20 4.52
N GLY A 179 17.44 -6.26 4.45
CA GLY A 179 18.73 -6.45 3.76
C GLY A 179 18.67 -6.57 2.22
N HIS A 180 17.57 -6.19 1.57
CA HIS A 180 17.39 -6.24 0.12
C HIS A 180 17.10 -4.84 -0.47
N PRO A 181 18.10 -3.93 -0.50
CA PRO A 181 17.88 -2.51 -0.82
C PRO A 181 17.33 -2.25 -2.23
N ASP A 182 17.54 -3.17 -3.17
CA ASP A 182 17.06 -3.04 -4.55
C ASP A 182 15.63 -3.56 -4.75
N ARG A 183 15.10 -4.33 -3.79
CA ARG A 183 13.77 -4.94 -3.85
C ARG A 183 12.83 -4.48 -2.73
N VAL A 184 13.28 -3.55 -1.88
CA VAL A 184 12.46 -2.92 -0.85
C VAL A 184 12.33 -1.44 -1.17
N GLY A 185 11.11 -0.99 -1.40
CA GLY A 185 10.72 0.39 -1.57
C GLY A 185 9.65 0.78 -0.54
N PHE A 186 9.03 1.93 -0.76
CA PHE A 186 8.04 2.49 0.17
C PHE A 186 6.80 2.96 -0.55
N CYS A 187 5.68 2.84 0.12
CA CYS A 187 4.41 3.47 -0.20
C CYS A 187 4.04 4.44 0.91
N LEU A 188 3.66 5.66 0.57
CA LEU A 188 3.11 6.61 1.54
C LEU A 188 1.61 6.74 1.33
N ASP A 189 0.84 6.53 2.40
CA ASP A 189 -0.60 6.78 2.44
C ASP A 189 -0.89 8.11 3.11
N THR A 190 -1.66 8.97 2.44
CA THR A 190 -1.98 10.32 2.92
C THR A 190 -2.88 10.31 4.15
N GLN A 191 -3.86 9.39 4.21
CA GLN A 191 -4.71 9.24 5.39
C GLN A 191 -3.90 8.74 6.58
N HIS A 192 -3.01 7.76 6.38
CA HIS A 192 -2.16 7.23 7.44
C HIS A 192 -1.16 8.28 7.95
N MET A 193 -0.55 9.08 7.06
CA MET A 193 0.28 10.21 7.47
C MET A 193 -0.51 11.18 8.35
N PHE A 194 -1.69 11.60 7.89
CA PHE A 194 -2.54 12.52 8.64
C PHE A 194 -2.95 11.94 9.99
N ALA A 195 -3.45 10.71 10.03
CA ALA A 195 -3.89 10.06 11.25
C ALA A 195 -2.75 9.77 12.23
N SER A 196 -1.51 9.58 11.77
CA SER A 196 -0.33 9.42 12.62
C SER A 196 0.28 10.74 13.12
N GLY A 197 -0.23 11.90 12.63
CA GLY A 197 0.12 13.21 13.15
C GLY A 197 0.97 14.08 12.22
N PHE A 198 1.18 13.68 10.95
CA PHE A 198 1.84 14.53 9.96
C PHE A 198 0.85 15.56 9.39
N PRO A 199 1.09 16.87 9.54
CA PRO A 199 0.15 17.92 9.15
C PRO A 199 0.22 18.23 7.64
N ILE A 200 0.08 17.23 6.78
CA ILE A 200 0.25 17.31 5.33
C ILE A 200 -0.74 18.26 4.63
N HIS A 201 -1.84 18.61 5.28
CA HIS A 201 -2.88 19.54 4.80
C HIS A 201 -2.50 21.00 5.01
N GLU A 202 -1.58 21.30 5.92
CA GLU A 202 -1.13 22.66 6.23
C GLU A 202 -0.18 23.21 5.17
N GLU A 203 0.01 24.53 5.18
CA GLU A 203 0.98 25.21 4.31
C GLU A 203 2.41 24.78 4.68
N GLY A 204 3.17 24.29 3.68
CA GLY A 204 4.50 23.74 3.89
C GLY A 204 4.53 22.38 4.58
N GLY A 205 3.38 21.81 4.96
CA GLY A 205 3.29 20.53 5.67
C GLY A 205 3.85 19.37 4.85
N ILE A 206 3.39 19.22 3.61
CA ILE A 206 3.90 18.14 2.73
C ILE A 206 5.38 18.33 2.38
N ASP A 207 5.85 19.55 2.21
CA ASP A 207 7.27 19.85 1.93
C ASP A 207 8.15 19.38 3.11
N THR A 208 7.73 19.68 4.35
CA THR A 208 8.42 19.25 5.59
C THR A 208 8.42 17.73 5.74
N VAL A 209 7.29 17.09 5.47
CA VAL A 209 7.17 15.62 5.58
C VAL A 209 8.04 14.92 4.55
N LEU A 210 8.04 15.36 3.29
CA LEU A 210 8.88 14.77 2.26
C LEU A 210 10.38 15.05 2.48
N ALA A 211 10.74 16.19 3.02
CA ALA A 211 12.14 16.46 3.42
C ALA A 211 12.58 15.51 4.54
N SER A 212 11.74 15.28 5.55
CA SER A 212 12.02 14.29 6.61
C SER A 212 12.11 12.86 6.07
N PHE A 213 11.24 12.50 5.12
CA PHE A 213 11.31 11.19 4.46
C PHE A 213 12.61 11.04 3.66
N ASP A 214 13.02 12.08 2.94
CA ASP A 214 14.27 12.08 2.17
C ASP A 214 15.50 11.89 3.08
N ASP A 215 15.55 12.62 4.18
CA ASP A 215 16.68 12.54 5.15
C ASP A 215 16.80 11.15 5.80
N ILE A 216 15.65 10.50 6.09
CA ILE A 216 15.65 9.22 6.84
C ILE A 216 15.71 8.04 5.89
N VAL A 217 14.97 8.08 4.79
CA VAL A 217 14.76 6.94 3.88
C VAL A 217 15.41 7.15 2.53
N GLY A 218 15.22 8.33 1.94
CA GLY A 218 15.56 8.68 0.57
C GLY A 218 14.33 8.71 -0.35
N LEU A 219 14.08 9.83 -1.05
CA LEU A 219 12.95 9.97 -1.98
C LEU A 219 13.02 9.01 -3.17
N ASP A 220 14.21 8.58 -3.57
CA ASP A 220 14.41 7.58 -4.63
C ASP A 220 13.81 6.21 -4.29
N LYS A 221 13.59 5.94 -3.02
CA LYS A 221 12.96 4.72 -2.50
C LYS A 221 11.42 4.78 -2.45
N LEU A 222 10.84 5.97 -2.60
CA LEU A 222 9.38 6.13 -2.68
C LEU A 222 8.88 5.64 -4.04
N LYS A 223 8.02 4.64 -4.05
CA LYS A 223 7.58 3.95 -5.28
C LYS A 223 6.09 4.09 -5.56
N CYS A 224 5.29 4.40 -4.54
CA CYS A 224 3.85 4.49 -4.65
C CYS A 224 3.31 5.52 -3.65
N LEU A 225 2.21 6.17 -4.01
CA LEU A 225 1.41 7.00 -3.10
C LEU A 225 0.00 6.44 -3.06
N HIS A 226 -0.49 6.09 -1.87
CA HIS A 226 -1.92 5.88 -1.62
C HIS A 226 -2.55 7.24 -1.32
N LEU A 227 -3.56 7.59 -2.09
CA LEU A 227 -4.22 8.90 -2.00
C LEU A 227 -5.60 8.71 -1.39
N ASN A 228 -5.72 9.02 -0.10
CA ASN A 228 -6.92 8.85 0.69
C ASN A 228 -7.15 10.06 1.57
N ASP A 229 -8.39 10.58 1.62
CA ASP A 229 -8.76 11.58 2.60
C ASP A 229 -9.11 10.94 3.95
N SER A 230 -9.22 11.73 5.01
CA SER A 230 -9.39 11.22 6.36
C SER A 230 -10.74 11.60 6.97
N LYS A 231 -11.49 10.57 7.43
CA LYS A 231 -12.68 10.77 8.29
C LYS A 231 -12.32 11.20 9.70
N THR A 232 -11.07 11.04 10.12
CA THR A 232 -10.64 11.21 11.50
C THR A 232 -9.62 12.32 11.65
N GLU A 233 -9.56 12.89 12.83
CA GLU A 233 -8.70 14.01 13.20
C GLU A 233 -7.21 13.70 13.01
N LEU A 234 -6.42 14.76 12.81
CA LEU A 234 -4.96 14.72 12.83
C LEU A 234 -4.46 14.06 14.12
N GLY A 235 -3.58 13.07 13.99
CA GLY A 235 -3.02 12.37 15.14
C GLY A 235 -3.99 11.42 15.85
N SER A 236 -5.14 11.10 15.25
CA SER A 236 -6.16 10.19 15.83
C SER A 236 -5.70 8.75 15.98
N ASN A 237 -4.68 8.33 15.22
CA ASN A 237 -4.23 6.95 15.08
C ASN A 237 -5.34 5.99 14.61
N ARG A 238 -6.24 6.47 13.74
CA ARG A 238 -7.35 5.68 13.21
C ARG A 238 -7.31 5.68 11.69
N ASP A 239 -7.21 4.50 11.15
CA ASP A 239 -7.31 4.24 9.72
C ASP A 239 -8.78 4.28 9.29
N ARG A 240 -9.19 5.39 8.67
CA ARG A 240 -10.56 5.63 8.18
C ARG A 240 -10.51 6.54 6.97
N HIS A 241 -10.54 5.95 5.79
CA HIS A 241 -10.53 6.65 4.50
C HIS A 241 -11.85 7.36 4.22
N GLU A 242 -11.75 8.52 3.58
CA GLU A 242 -12.86 9.29 3.00
C GLU A 242 -12.56 9.58 1.52
N ASN A 243 -13.59 9.93 0.76
CA ASN A 243 -13.42 10.42 -0.59
C ASN A 243 -12.57 11.70 -0.59
N ILE A 244 -11.79 11.89 -1.65
CA ILE A 244 -10.90 13.05 -1.77
C ILE A 244 -11.72 14.34 -1.75
N GLY A 245 -11.39 15.21 -0.82
CA GLY A 245 -12.05 16.51 -0.62
C GLY A 245 -13.21 16.48 0.38
N ASP A 246 -13.76 15.30 0.71
CA ASP A 246 -14.87 15.15 1.66
C ASP A 246 -14.40 14.95 3.11
N GLY A 247 -13.09 14.76 3.32
CA GLY A 247 -12.47 14.54 4.61
C GLY A 247 -11.74 15.75 5.18
N LEU A 248 -10.89 15.49 6.18
CA LEU A 248 -10.21 16.52 6.97
C LEU A 248 -8.86 16.97 6.38
N ILE A 249 -8.30 16.27 5.39
CA ILE A 249 -7.19 16.76 4.58
C ILE A 249 -7.72 17.80 3.59
N GLY A 250 -8.83 17.47 2.93
CA GLY A 250 -9.62 18.35 2.08
C GLY A 250 -8.91 18.82 0.81
N ASP A 251 -9.65 19.46 -0.07
CA ASP A 251 -9.16 19.95 -1.37
C ASP A 251 -7.90 20.79 -1.29
N VAL A 252 -7.82 21.67 -0.28
CA VAL A 252 -6.66 22.57 -0.12
C VAL A 252 -5.39 21.77 0.16
N GLY A 253 -5.48 20.75 1.03
CA GLY A 253 -4.38 19.85 1.33
C GLY A 253 -3.98 19.05 0.08
N PHE A 254 -4.96 18.48 -0.64
CA PHE A 254 -4.66 17.69 -1.84
C PHE A 254 -4.07 18.52 -2.99
N ARG A 255 -4.45 19.79 -3.19
CA ARG A 255 -3.77 20.66 -4.16
C ARG A 255 -2.29 20.79 -3.85
N ARG A 256 -1.93 20.94 -2.57
CA ARG A 256 -0.52 21.06 -2.12
C ARG A 256 0.24 19.76 -2.34
N ILE A 257 -0.35 18.63 -1.96
CA ILE A 257 0.23 17.28 -2.11
C ILE A 257 0.45 16.97 -3.59
N LEU A 258 -0.62 17.06 -4.39
CA LEU A 258 -0.60 16.69 -5.80
C LEU A 258 0.24 17.64 -6.65
N GLY A 259 0.39 18.92 -6.25
CA GLY A 259 1.28 19.87 -6.90
C GLY A 259 2.76 19.70 -6.55
N HIS A 260 3.13 18.83 -5.58
CA HIS A 260 4.52 18.75 -5.12
C HIS A 260 5.43 18.10 -6.19
N PRO A 261 6.58 18.75 -6.55
CA PRO A 261 7.42 18.28 -7.67
C PRO A 261 8.00 16.88 -7.46
N ALA A 262 8.37 16.50 -6.24
CA ALA A 262 8.94 15.18 -5.95
C ALA A 262 7.96 14.01 -6.15
N LEU A 263 6.65 14.28 -6.27
CA LEU A 263 5.64 13.24 -6.40
C LEU A 263 5.18 13.03 -7.86
N GLN A 264 5.66 13.84 -8.83
CA GLN A 264 5.10 13.87 -10.18
C GLN A 264 5.29 12.58 -11.00
N ASP A 265 6.32 11.80 -10.69
CA ASP A 265 6.63 10.57 -11.44
C ASP A 265 6.04 9.31 -10.81
N LEU A 266 5.36 9.44 -9.65
CA LEU A 266 4.83 8.29 -8.91
C LEU A 266 3.48 7.81 -9.47
N PRO A 267 3.19 6.49 -9.34
CA PRO A 267 1.84 5.98 -9.33
C PRO A 267 1.11 6.44 -8.07
N VAL A 268 -0.11 6.92 -8.24
CA VAL A 268 -0.97 7.45 -7.18
C VAL A 268 -2.26 6.65 -7.20
N ILE A 269 -2.49 5.86 -6.16
CA ILE A 269 -3.58 4.90 -6.07
C ILE A 269 -4.63 5.38 -5.07
N LEU A 270 -5.87 5.50 -5.51
CA LEU A 270 -7.00 5.78 -4.65
C LEU A 270 -7.51 4.48 -4.01
N GLU A 271 -7.79 4.54 -2.70
CA GLU A 271 -8.45 3.47 -1.93
C GLU A 271 -9.70 4.01 -1.19
N VAL A 272 -10.23 5.09 -1.70
CA VAL A 272 -11.41 5.78 -1.15
C VAL A 272 -12.68 4.95 -1.31
N PRO A 273 -13.72 5.17 -0.47
CA PRO A 273 -14.94 4.37 -0.52
C PRO A 273 -15.79 4.58 -1.79
N GLY A 274 -15.61 5.69 -2.52
CA GLY A 274 -16.44 6.06 -3.65
C GLY A 274 -17.91 6.17 -3.25
N SER A 275 -18.79 5.66 -4.11
CA SER A 275 -20.22 5.52 -3.83
C SER A 275 -20.57 4.24 -3.06
N GLY A 276 -19.56 3.46 -2.58
CA GLY A 276 -19.72 2.26 -1.76
C GLY A 276 -18.97 1.02 -2.27
N ASP A 277 -18.54 1.02 -3.51
CA ASP A 277 -17.84 -0.11 -4.15
C ASP A 277 -16.36 0.18 -4.45
N GLY A 278 -15.78 1.21 -3.83
CA GLY A 278 -14.42 1.68 -4.06
C GLY A 278 -14.38 2.93 -4.97
N PRO A 279 -13.18 3.36 -5.40
CA PRO A 279 -13.00 4.56 -6.22
C PRO A 279 -13.84 4.52 -7.50
N ASP A 280 -14.45 5.65 -7.85
CA ASP A 280 -15.31 5.81 -9.00
C ASP A 280 -14.81 6.92 -9.96
N GLU A 281 -15.53 7.11 -11.09
CA GLU A 281 -15.17 8.12 -12.09
C GLU A 281 -15.16 9.54 -11.51
N ALA A 282 -16.04 9.84 -10.55
CA ALA A 282 -16.10 11.17 -9.93
C ALA A 282 -14.85 11.43 -9.09
N ASN A 283 -14.39 10.44 -8.32
CA ASN A 283 -13.13 10.54 -7.55
C ASN A 283 -11.94 10.73 -8.49
N MET A 284 -11.86 9.97 -9.59
CA MET A 284 -10.77 10.09 -10.56
C MET A 284 -10.75 11.46 -11.24
N ALA A 285 -11.92 11.98 -11.63
CA ALA A 285 -12.04 13.31 -12.23
C ALA A 285 -11.64 14.40 -11.24
N HIS A 286 -12.07 14.30 -9.98
CA HIS A 286 -11.79 15.27 -8.93
C HIS A 286 -10.28 15.35 -8.63
N VAL A 287 -9.62 14.21 -8.48
CA VAL A 287 -8.16 14.16 -8.24
C VAL A 287 -7.37 14.78 -9.39
N ARG A 288 -7.76 14.52 -10.64
CA ARG A 288 -7.10 15.13 -11.82
C ARG A 288 -7.29 16.65 -11.85
N LEU A 289 -8.46 17.16 -11.43
CA LEU A 289 -8.71 18.59 -11.27
C LEU A 289 -7.79 19.18 -10.21
N LEU A 290 -7.75 18.61 -9.00
CA LEU A 290 -6.91 19.08 -7.90
C LEU A 290 -5.43 19.07 -8.23
N HIS A 291 -4.97 18.06 -9.01
CA HIS A 291 -3.61 18.01 -9.52
C HIS A 291 -3.30 19.19 -10.45
N ALA A 292 -4.18 19.46 -11.43
CA ALA A 292 -3.99 20.59 -12.34
C ALA A 292 -3.96 21.94 -11.60
N GLU A 293 -4.83 22.11 -10.62
CA GLU A 293 -4.85 23.30 -9.75
C GLU A 293 -3.59 23.39 -8.88
N GLY A 294 -3.14 22.27 -8.30
CA GLY A 294 -1.93 22.18 -7.49
C GLY A 294 -0.66 22.56 -8.27
N LEU A 295 -0.54 22.08 -9.51
CA LEU A 295 0.56 22.47 -10.41
C LEU A 295 0.53 23.97 -10.75
N ALA A 296 -0.65 24.58 -10.84
CA ALA A 296 -0.78 26.02 -11.09
C ALA A 296 -0.35 26.89 -9.89
N LEU A 297 -0.53 26.37 -8.67
CA LEU A 297 -0.12 27.09 -7.44
C LEU A 297 1.40 27.16 -7.23
N ARG A 298 2.16 26.28 -7.90
CA ARG A 298 3.63 26.22 -7.78
C ARG A 298 4.39 26.90 -8.94
N LYS A 299 3.67 27.55 -9.86
CA LYS A 299 4.24 28.40 -10.91
C LYS A 299 4.44 29.82 -10.42
#